data_877e2c14f04a67babb08c2340aaa9190
#
_entry.id   877e2c14f04a67babb08c2340aaa9190
#
_cell.length_a   1.000
_cell.length_b   1.000
_cell.length_c   1.000
_cell.angle_alpha   90.00
_cell.angle_beta   90.00
_cell.angle_gamma   90.00
#
_symmetry.space_group_name_H-M   'P 1'
#
loop_
_entity.id
_entity.type
_entity.pdbx_description
1 polymer ?
#
loop_
_entity_poly.entity_id
_entity_poly.type
_entity_poly.pdbx_seq_one_letter_code
_entity_poly.pdbx_strand_id
1 'polypeptide(L)'
;MDDCHPLYLLDYIREKGLVRPRDVEAIGIPRKYLSRLVERGLIERVGRGQSMAADAEWTQYHTLVQAAARVPRGVLCLLTALRFHDLTTELPREVWMAVDPRAGQPRDPHLALRIVRFSGAALTAGIEEHAIEGVPVRVYSPAKTVVDCFKFRHKIGVEIAIEALRDYLARRDRDRDRDLDELMRLATACRMANVMRPYLEALA
;
A
#
# COMPACT_ATOMS: atom_id res chain seq x y z
N MET A 1 6.52 4.15 -41.69
CA MET A 1 6.03 2.95 -40.94
C MET A 1 6.31 3.02 -39.45
N ASP A 2 6.47 4.24 -38.86
CA ASP A 2 6.94 4.44 -37.48
C ASP A 2 5.87 4.96 -36.47
N ASP A 3 4.65 5.22 -36.91
CA ASP A 3 3.62 5.85 -36.07
C ASP A 3 2.72 4.85 -35.30
N CYS A 4 2.78 3.57 -35.61
CA CYS A 4 1.95 2.55 -34.94
C CYS A 4 2.49 2.17 -33.55
N HIS A 5 3.80 2.26 -33.29
CA HIS A 5 4.43 1.91 -32.05
C HIS A 5 4.10 2.86 -30.87
N PRO A 6 4.03 4.19 -31.05
CA PRO A 6 3.72 5.09 -29.94
C PRO A 6 2.29 4.98 -29.41
N LEU A 7 1.31 4.79 -30.28
CA LEU A 7 -0.11 4.64 -29.89
C LEU A 7 -0.32 3.30 -29.18
N TYR A 8 0.15 2.20 -29.77
CA TYR A 8 0.10 0.88 -29.14
C TYR A 8 0.80 0.87 -27.78
N LEU A 9 1.96 1.54 -27.66
CA LEU A 9 2.67 1.64 -26.39
C LEU A 9 1.87 2.44 -25.34
N LEU A 10 1.20 3.51 -25.74
CA LEU A 10 0.37 4.29 -24.83
C LEU A 10 -0.83 3.48 -24.31
N ASP A 11 -1.51 2.74 -25.19
CA ASP A 11 -2.62 1.87 -24.80
C ASP A 11 -2.15 0.74 -23.88
N TYR A 12 -1.00 0.12 -24.18
CA TYR A 12 -0.37 -0.86 -23.29
C TYR A 12 -0.05 -0.26 -21.92
N ILE A 13 0.43 1.00 -21.87
CA ILE A 13 0.74 1.69 -20.61
C ILE A 13 -0.56 1.98 -19.83
N ARG A 14 -1.63 2.40 -20.52
CA ARG A 14 -2.94 2.62 -19.90
C ARG A 14 -3.52 1.34 -19.28
N GLU A 15 -3.44 0.23 -20.02
CA GLU A 15 -3.94 -1.06 -19.58
C GLU A 15 -3.11 -1.61 -18.38
N LYS A 16 -1.78 -1.50 -18.47
CA LYS A 16 -0.87 -2.01 -17.43
C LYS A 16 -0.72 -1.09 -16.22
N GLY A 17 -1.13 0.15 -16.34
CA GLY A 17 -1.02 1.20 -15.32
C GLY A 17 0.42 1.67 -15.14
N LEU A 18 1.31 0.85 -14.60
CA LEU A 18 2.71 1.18 -14.36
C LEU A 18 3.64 0.31 -15.20
N VAL A 19 4.53 0.93 -15.97
CA VAL A 19 5.50 0.23 -16.82
C VAL A 19 6.94 0.61 -16.48
N ARG A 20 7.83 -0.34 -16.70
CA ARG A 20 9.28 -0.15 -16.63
C ARG A 20 9.87 -0.33 -18.03
N PRO A 21 11.08 0.20 -18.32
CA PRO A 21 11.74 0.00 -19.61
C PRO A 21 11.82 -1.47 -20.03
N ARG A 22 12.07 -2.38 -19.09
CA ARG A 22 12.12 -3.82 -19.35
C ARG A 22 10.78 -4.42 -19.79
N ASP A 23 9.66 -3.88 -19.29
CA ASP A 23 8.31 -4.36 -19.62
C ASP A 23 7.97 -3.97 -21.07
N VAL A 24 8.44 -2.81 -21.50
CA VAL A 24 8.31 -2.29 -22.87
C VAL A 24 9.22 -3.06 -23.82
N GLU A 25 10.46 -3.34 -23.44
CA GLU A 25 11.39 -4.16 -24.20
C GLU A 25 10.88 -5.59 -24.37
N ALA A 26 10.19 -6.15 -23.36
CA ALA A 26 9.61 -7.49 -23.41
C ALA A 26 8.51 -7.64 -24.47
N ILE A 27 7.81 -6.55 -24.83
CA ILE A 27 6.84 -6.51 -25.94
C ILE A 27 7.47 -6.08 -27.26
N GLY A 28 8.81 -6.06 -27.34
CA GLY A 28 9.55 -5.76 -28.58
C GLY A 28 9.67 -4.27 -28.93
N ILE A 29 9.28 -3.38 -28.02
CA ILE A 29 9.36 -1.93 -28.25
C ILE A 29 10.62 -1.36 -27.59
N PRO A 30 11.49 -0.65 -28.34
CA PRO A 30 12.68 -0.03 -27.78
C PRO A 30 12.35 1.03 -26.73
N ARG A 31 13.07 1.03 -25.60
CA ARG A 31 12.89 1.96 -24.46
C ARG A 31 12.92 3.45 -24.85
N LYS A 32 13.55 3.82 -25.99
CA LYS A 32 13.58 5.20 -26.49
C LYS A 32 12.19 5.80 -26.72
N TYR A 33 11.19 4.95 -26.97
CA TYR A 33 9.82 5.43 -27.14
C TYR A 33 9.20 5.93 -25.84
N LEU A 34 9.59 5.40 -24.67
CA LEU A 34 9.16 5.96 -23.38
C LEU A 34 9.63 7.41 -23.22
N SER A 35 10.89 7.72 -23.57
CA SER A 35 11.40 9.10 -23.50
C SER A 35 10.61 10.05 -24.42
N ARG A 36 10.28 9.59 -25.63
CA ARG A 36 9.47 10.37 -26.56
C ARG A 36 8.04 10.62 -26.05
N LEU A 37 7.43 9.63 -25.39
CA LEU A 37 6.10 9.81 -24.81
C LEU A 37 6.15 10.77 -23.62
N VAL A 38 7.21 10.74 -22.78
CA VAL A 38 7.44 11.72 -21.71
C VAL A 38 7.61 13.13 -22.28
N GLU A 39 8.43 13.31 -23.32
CA GLU A 39 8.65 14.61 -24.00
C GLU A 39 7.37 15.19 -24.59
N ARG A 40 6.45 14.32 -25.03
CA ARG A 40 5.13 14.71 -25.55
C ARG A 40 4.08 14.92 -24.43
N GLY A 41 4.44 14.70 -23.16
CA GLY A 41 3.52 14.81 -22.03
C GLY A 41 2.42 13.74 -22.01
N LEU A 42 2.59 12.64 -22.73
CA LEU A 42 1.60 11.53 -22.80
C LEU A 42 1.79 10.52 -21.68
N ILE A 43 2.97 10.47 -21.09
CA ILE A 43 3.27 9.65 -19.91
C ILE A 43 4.11 10.46 -18.91
N GLU A 44 4.01 10.11 -17.65
CA GLU A 44 4.77 10.71 -16.55
C GLU A 44 5.69 9.70 -15.88
N ARG A 45 6.81 10.18 -15.34
CA ARG A 45 7.72 9.38 -14.52
C ARG A 45 7.30 9.47 -13.05
N VAL A 46 6.80 8.35 -12.50
CA VAL A 46 6.30 8.28 -11.12
C VAL A 46 7.31 7.68 -10.14
N GLY A 47 8.41 7.16 -10.64
CA GLY A 47 9.46 6.58 -9.81
C GLY A 47 10.73 6.27 -10.60
N ARG A 48 11.72 5.66 -9.94
CA ARG A 48 13.00 5.31 -10.57
C ARG A 48 12.79 4.27 -11.66
N GLY A 49 12.81 4.72 -12.93
CA GLY A 49 12.58 3.87 -14.10
C GLY A 49 11.15 3.33 -14.20
N GLN A 50 10.17 4.08 -13.72
CA GLN A 50 8.75 3.73 -13.81
C GLN A 50 7.98 4.88 -14.45
N SER A 51 7.07 4.56 -15.36
CA SER A 51 6.23 5.53 -16.06
C SER A 51 4.79 5.04 -16.10
N MET A 52 3.85 5.98 -16.13
CA MET A 52 2.42 5.74 -16.29
C MET A 52 1.82 6.75 -17.26
N ALA A 53 0.61 6.51 -17.75
CA ALA A 53 -0.08 7.44 -18.64
C ALA A 53 -0.41 8.76 -17.92
N ALA A 54 -0.19 9.88 -18.60
CA ALA A 54 -0.45 11.21 -18.01
C ALA A 54 -1.96 11.51 -17.88
N ASP A 55 -2.77 10.83 -18.69
CA ASP A 55 -4.24 10.91 -18.68
C ASP A 55 -4.90 9.78 -17.87
N ALA A 56 -4.11 9.03 -17.07
CA ALA A 56 -4.67 8.04 -16.16
C ALA A 56 -5.67 8.72 -15.21
N GLU A 57 -6.87 8.16 -15.08
CA GLU A 57 -7.83 8.64 -14.09
C GLU A 57 -7.26 8.43 -12.69
N TRP A 58 -6.94 9.54 -12.05
CA TRP A 58 -6.37 9.54 -10.72
C TRP A 58 -7.46 9.23 -9.70
N THR A 59 -7.32 8.11 -9.01
CA THR A 59 -8.20 7.78 -7.91
C THR A 59 -7.76 8.51 -6.64
N GLN A 60 -8.61 8.52 -5.61
CA GLN A 60 -8.23 8.99 -4.27
C GLN A 60 -7.00 8.25 -3.70
N TYR A 61 -6.63 7.12 -4.30
CA TYR A 61 -5.49 6.28 -3.90
C TYR A 61 -4.20 6.54 -4.69
N HIS A 62 -4.19 7.53 -5.59
CA HIS A 62 -3.03 7.80 -6.44
C HIS A 62 -1.72 7.98 -5.65
N THR A 63 -1.78 8.70 -4.50
CA THR A 63 -0.63 8.86 -3.61
C THR A 63 -0.10 7.52 -3.08
N LEU A 64 -0.97 6.51 -2.90
CA LEU A 64 -0.56 5.16 -2.48
C LEU A 64 0.15 4.42 -3.61
N VAL A 65 -0.30 4.62 -4.85
CA VAL A 65 0.36 4.09 -6.05
C VAL A 65 1.76 4.67 -6.20
N GLN A 66 1.92 5.99 -6.04
CA GLN A 66 3.24 6.63 -6.04
C GLN A 66 4.14 6.07 -4.93
N ALA A 67 3.60 5.88 -3.72
CA ALA A 67 4.34 5.31 -2.60
C ALA A 67 4.79 3.87 -2.88
N ALA A 68 3.91 3.02 -3.43
CA ALA A 68 4.23 1.65 -3.81
C ALA A 68 5.28 1.60 -4.92
N ALA A 69 5.18 2.47 -5.92
CA ALA A 69 6.18 2.62 -6.98
C ALA A 69 7.56 3.01 -6.42
N ARG A 70 7.58 3.94 -5.45
CA ARG A 70 8.81 4.43 -4.83
C ARG A 70 9.45 3.42 -3.89
N VAL A 71 8.64 2.61 -3.21
CA VAL A 71 9.06 1.61 -2.22
C VAL A 71 8.50 0.23 -2.59
N PRO A 72 8.99 -0.43 -3.64
CA PRO A 72 8.36 -1.64 -4.21
C PRO A 72 8.28 -2.85 -3.25
N ARG A 73 9.11 -2.86 -2.20
CA ARG A 73 9.07 -3.89 -1.14
C ARG A 73 8.37 -3.41 0.13
N GLY A 74 7.89 -2.17 0.14
CA GLY A 74 7.12 -1.61 1.24
C GLY A 74 5.71 -2.18 1.29
N VAL A 75 5.11 -2.09 2.46
CA VAL A 75 3.71 -2.48 2.70
C VAL A 75 3.01 -1.31 3.37
N LEU A 76 1.90 -0.86 2.85
CA LEU A 76 1.08 0.17 3.51
C LEU A 76 0.64 -0.34 4.88
N CYS A 77 0.78 0.50 5.90
CA CYS A 77 0.57 0.09 7.29
C CYS A 77 -0.07 1.20 8.13
N LEU A 78 -0.46 0.86 9.34
CA LEU A 78 -0.96 1.78 10.37
C LEU A 78 -2.05 2.72 9.82
N LEU A 79 -1.94 4.04 10.02
CA LEU A 79 -2.99 5.00 9.65
C LEU A 79 -3.36 4.93 8.17
N THR A 80 -2.40 4.71 7.27
CA THR A 80 -2.69 4.58 5.84
C THR A 80 -3.47 3.30 5.53
N ALA A 81 -3.12 2.17 6.15
CA ALA A 81 -3.85 0.92 5.97
C ALA A 81 -5.23 0.98 6.66
N LEU A 82 -5.34 1.62 7.83
CA LEU A 82 -6.65 1.88 8.47
C LEU A 82 -7.56 2.67 7.53
N ARG A 83 -7.05 3.75 6.93
CA ARG A 83 -7.83 4.58 5.99
C ARG A 83 -8.20 3.80 4.73
N PHE A 84 -7.29 3.00 4.21
CA PHE A 84 -7.53 2.15 3.03
C PHE A 84 -8.66 1.14 3.27
N HIS A 85 -8.75 0.62 4.49
CA HIS A 85 -9.77 -0.37 4.90
C HIS A 85 -11.01 0.25 5.55
N ASP A 86 -11.14 1.56 5.56
CA ASP A 86 -12.25 2.28 6.23
C ASP A 86 -12.41 1.87 7.71
N LEU A 87 -11.27 1.78 8.44
CA LEU A 87 -11.19 1.47 9.88
C LEU A 87 -10.80 2.69 10.71
N THR A 88 -10.91 3.88 10.19
CA THR A 88 -10.64 5.13 10.89
C THR A 88 -11.22 6.31 10.13
N THR A 89 -11.55 7.35 10.86
CA THR A 89 -11.93 8.66 10.31
C THR A 89 -10.72 9.57 10.11
N GLU A 90 -9.54 9.18 10.60
CA GLU A 90 -8.30 9.95 10.48
C GLU A 90 -7.84 10.08 9.02
N LEU A 91 -7.36 11.27 8.68
CA LEU A 91 -6.77 11.58 7.37
C LEU A 91 -5.26 11.77 7.52
N PRO A 92 -4.46 10.72 7.32
CA PRO A 92 -3.01 10.81 7.49
C PRO A 92 -2.40 11.73 6.44
N ARG A 93 -1.57 12.70 6.90
CA ARG A 93 -0.84 13.63 6.03
C ARG A 93 0.35 12.97 5.32
N GLU A 94 0.78 11.80 5.77
CA GLU A 94 1.93 11.05 5.26
C GLU A 94 1.48 9.63 4.94
N VAL A 95 2.08 9.03 3.91
CA VAL A 95 1.86 7.62 3.60
C VAL A 95 2.75 6.76 4.51
N TRP A 96 2.12 6.00 5.39
CA TRP A 96 2.81 5.09 6.31
C TRP A 96 3.16 3.77 5.61
N MET A 97 4.45 3.45 5.58
CA MET A 97 4.94 2.24 4.94
C MET A 97 5.86 1.45 5.86
N ALA A 98 5.57 0.16 6.00
CA ALA A 98 6.42 -0.80 6.66
C ALA A 98 7.51 -1.27 5.70
N VAL A 99 8.75 -1.31 6.16
CA VAL A 99 9.90 -1.84 5.43
C VAL A 99 10.79 -2.67 6.35
N ASP A 100 11.61 -3.54 5.75
CA ASP A 100 12.64 -4.30 6.48
C ASP A 100 13.62 -3.35 7.18
N PRO A 101 14.12 -3.68 8.38
CA PRO A 101 15.10 -2.84 9.10
C PRO A 101 16.38 -2.57 8.32
N ARG A 102 16.76 -3.49 7.42
CA ARG A 102 17.97 -3.36 6.57
C ARG A 102 17.70 -2.58 5.28
N ALA A 103 16.46 -2.30 4.94
CA ALA A 103 16.14 -1.51 3.74
C ALA A 103 16.68 -0.08 3.89
N GLY A 104 17.20 0.48 2.79
CA GLY A 104 17.53 1.90 2.73
C GLY A 104 16.34 2.75 3.12
N GLN A 105 16.57 3.99 3.55
CA GLN A 105 15.47 4.92 3.84
C GLN A 105 15.01 5.58 2.55
N PRO A 106 13.82 5.26 2.04
CA PRO A 106 13.28 5.95 0.88
C PRO A 106 13.07 7.42 1.22
N ARG A 107 13.50 8.30 0.32
CA ARG A 107 13.23 9.74 0.42
C ARG A 107 12.68 10.19 -0.91
N ASP A 108 11.62 10.95 -0.85
CA ASP A 108 11.05 11.62 -1.99
C ASP A 108 10.67 13.05 -1.59
N PRO A 109 11.16 14.08 -2.29
CA PRO A 109 10.85 15.46 -1.94
C PRO A 109 9.39 15.85 -2.20
N HIS A 110 8.69 15.06 -3.04
CA HIS A 110 7.32 15.34 -3.47
C HIS A 110 6.29 14.43 -2.80
N LEU A 111 6.74 13.40 -2.06
CA LEU A 111 5.87 12.42 -1.43
C LEU A 111 6.19 12.30 0.06
N ALA A 112 5.24 12.71 0.89
CA ALA A 112 5.38 12.60 2.34
C ALA A 112 5.26 11.13 2.77
N LEU A 113 6.41 10.47 2.99
CA LEU A 113 6.50 9.07 3.42
C LEU A 113 6.91 8.97 4.88
N ARG A 114 6.14 8.21 5.65
CA ARG A 114 6.48 7.81 7.02
C ARG A 114 6.90 6.35 7.06
N ILE A 115 8.20 6.12 7.11
CA ILE A 115 8.77 4.78 7.10
C ILE A 115 8.79 4.21 8.51
N VAL A 116 8.22 3.00 8.65
CA VAL A 116 8.22 2.23 9.89
C VAL A 116 8.99 0.92 9.67
N ARG A 117 9.85 0.58 10.61
CA ARG A 117 10.67 -0.63 10.53
C ARG A 117 9.95 -1.80 11.18
N PHE A 118 9.66 -2.83 10.37
CA PHE A 118 9.06 -4.09 10.80
C PHE A 118 10.03 -5.23 10.54
N SER A 119 9.99 -6.27 11.38
CA SER A 119 10.87 -7.45 11.24
C SER A 119 10.13 -8.75 11.53
N GLY A 120 10.65 -9.87 11.01
CA GLY A 120 10.08 -11.20 11.22
C GLY A 120 8.61 -11.29 10.82
N ALA A 121 7.82 -12.01 11.60
CA ALA A 121 6.39 -12.19 11.33
C ALA A 121 5.61 -10.87 11.24
N ALA A 122 6.02 -9.83 11.99
CA ALA A 122 5.37 -8.53 11.90
C ALA A 122 5.52 -7.87 10.51
N LEU A 123 6.59 -8.20 9.75
CA LEU A 123 6.79 -7.69 8.39
C LEU A 123 6.04 -8.52 7.35
N THR A 124 5.98 -9.85 7.53
CA THR A 124 5.55 -10.76 6.46
C THR A 124 4.13 -11.29 6.58
N ALA A 125 3.55 -11.25 7.78
CA ALA A 125 2.20 -11.76 8.01
C ALA A 125 1.12 -10.76 7.58
N GLY A 126 0.01 -11.26 7.06
CA GLY A 126 -1.19 -10.49 6.76
C GLY A 126 -0.99 -9.45 5.66
N ILE A 127 -0.20 -9.75 4.63
CA ILE A 127 -0.03 -8.88 3.47
C ILE A 127 -1.07 -9.26 2.41
N GLU A 128 -1.80 -8.28 1.94
CA GLU A 128 -2.67 -8.36 0.77
C GLU A 128 -2.08 -7.54 -0.38
N GLU A 129 -2.35 -7.95 -1.61
CA GLU A 129 -1.95 -7.22 -2.81
C GLU A 129 -3.20 -6.76 -3.55
N HIS A 130 -3.32 -5.46 -3.76
CA HIS A 130 -4.44 -4.82 -4.44
C HIS A 130 -3.93 -4.16 -5.73
N ALA A 131 -4.66 -4.37 -6.83
CA ALA A 131 -4.39 -3.65 -8.08
C ALA A 131 -5.10 -2.28 -8.01
N ILE A 132 -4.32 -1.21 -7.85
CA ILE A 132 -4.81 0.17 -7.82
C ILE A 132 -4.21 0.89 -9.02
N GLU A 133 -5.05 1.44 -9.89
CA GLU A 133 -4.59 2.08 -11.15
C GLU A 133 -3.66 1.17 -11.96
N GLY A 134 -3.93 -0.16 -11.98
CA GLY A 134 -3.10 -1.17 -12.63
C GLY A 134 -1.76 -1.48 -11.92
N VAL A 135 -1.49 -0.85 -10.77
CA VAL A 135 -0.26 -1.04 -10.01
C VAL A 135 -0.50 -1.98 -8.83
N PRO A 136 0.34 -3.01 -8.61
CA PRO A 136 0.25 -3.84 -7.41
C PRO A 136 0.71 -3.05 -6.18
N VAL A 137 -0.23 -2.78 -5.29
CA VAL A 137 -0.02 -2.10 -4.01
C VAL A 137 -0.18 -3.10 -2.89
N ARG A 138 0.83 -3.23 -2.05
CA ARG A 138 0.82 -4.14 -0.90
C ARG A 138 0.32 -3.39 0.32
N VAL A 139 -0.71 -3.95 0.96
CA VAL A 139 -1.33 -3.39 2.17
C VAL A 139 -1.42 -4.49 3.22
N TYR A 140 -1.28 -4.18 4.49
CA TYR A 140 -1.62 -5.16 5.52
C TYR A 140 -3.13 -5.37 5.58
N SER A 141 -3.55 -6.63 5.82
CA SER A 141 -4.97 -6.99 6.00
C SER A 141 -5.61 -6.19 7.15
N PRO A 142 -6.94 -6.04 7.17
CA PRO A 142 -7.65 -5.36 8.25
C PRO A 142 -7.25 -5.86 9.63
N ALA A 143 -7.26 -7.18 9.84
CA ALA A 143 -6.86 -7.79 11.11
C ALA A 143 -5.42 -7.46 11.50
N LYS A 144 -4.49 -7.59 10.54
CA LYS A 144 -3.07 -7.26 10.77
C LYS A 144 -2.88 -5.78 11.09
N THR A 145 -3.59 -4.91 10.40
CA THR A 145 -3.54 -3.46 10.61
C THR A 145 -3.96 -3.10 12.03
N VAL A 146 -5.06 -3.67 12.53
CA VAL A 146 -5.51 -3.49 13.92
C VAL A 146 -4.43 -3.96 14.90
N VAL A 147 -3.86 -5.16 14.72
CA VAL A 147 -2.78 -5.67 15.59
C VAL A 147 -1.58 -4.73 15.62
N ASP A 148 -1.20 -4.18 14.45
CA ASP A 148 -0.08 -3.24 14.37
C ASP A 148 -0.38 -1.91 15.06
N CYS A 149 -1.62 -1.44 15.03
CA CYS A 149 -2.04 -0.24 15.77
C CYS A 149 -1.84 -0.42 17.27
N PHE A 150 -2.16 -1.58 17.84
CA PHE A 150 -1.84 -1.87 19.25
C PHE A 150 -0.33 -1.94 19.51
N LYS A 151 0.46 -2.48 18.58
CA LYS A 151 1.92 -2.52 18.69
C LYS A 151 2.53 -1.12 18.68
N PHE A 152 1.99 -0.23 17.87
CA PHE A 152 2.47 1.15 17.71
C PHE A 152 1.60 2.19 18.42
N ARG A 153 0.74 1.78 19.38
CA ARG A 153 -0.20 2.66 20.10
C ARG A 153 0.45 3.89 20.75
N HIS A 154 1.71 3.79 21.16
CA HIS A 154 2.44 4.93 21.70
C HIS A 154 2.88 5.97 20.65
N LYS A 155 2.80 5.61 19.34
CA LYS A 155 3.12 6.52 18.24
C LYS A 155 1.89 7.12 17.58
N ILE A 156 0.79 6.37 17.55
CA ILE A 156 -0.44 6.78 16.84
C ILE A 156 -1.59 7.14 17.79
N GLY A 157 -1.46 6.87 19.07
CA GLY A 157 -2.54 6.98 20.07
C GLY A 157 -3.22 5.63 20.32
N VAL A 158 -3.52 5.34 21.59
CA VAL A 158 -4.25 4.11 21.94
C VAL A 158 -5.70 4.20 21.53
N GLU A 159 -6.27 5.40 21.49
CA GLU A 159 -7.64 5.70 21.10
C GLU A 159 -7.90 5.24 19.66
N ILE A 160 -6.96 5.51 18.74
CA ILE A 160 -7.03 5.07 17.34
C ILE A 160 -7.00 3.53 17.24
N ALA A 161 -6.17 2.88 18.07
CA ALA A 161 -6.12 1.41 18.08
C ALA A 161 -7.43 0.79 18.58
N ILE A 162 -8.08 1.41 19.59
CA ILE A 162 -9.37 0.97 20.14
C ILE A 162 -10.50 1.23 19.13
N GLU A 163 -10.54 2.39 18.50
CA GLU A 163 -11.48 2.72 17.42
C GLU A 163 -11.38 1.69 16.29
N ALA A 164 -10.17 1.46 15.79
CA ALA A 164 -9.92 0.49 14.73
C ALA A 164 -10.36 -0.95 15.10
N LEU A 165 -10.14 -1.36 16.35
CA LEU A 165 -10.61 -2.67 16.83
C LEU A 165 -12.14 -2.73 16.88
N ARG A 166 -12.80 -1.69 17.38
CA ARG A 166 -14.26 -1.60 17.43
C ARG A 166 -14.87 -1.68 16.03
N ASP A 167 -14.34 -0.89 15.10
CA ASP A 167 -14.83 -0.85 13.72
C ASP A 167 -14.57 -2.18 13.00
N TYR A 168 -13.43 -2.83 13.28
CA TYR A 168 -13.14 -4.16 12.75
C TYR A 168 -14.15 -5.21 13.23
N LEU A 169 -14.47 -5.21 14.54
CA LEU A 169 -15.44 -6.15 15.13
C LEU A 169 -16.90 -5.84 14.75
N ALA A 170 -17.21 -4.58 14.41
CA ALA A 170 -18.55 -4.15 14.01
C ALA A 170 -18.92 -4.47 12.54
N ARG A 171 -17.99 -4.94 11.73
CA ARG A 171 -18.23 -5.30 10.33
C ARG A 171 -19.25 -6.44 10.22
N ARG A 172 -20.37 -6.18 9.54
CA ARG A 172 -21.49 -7.13 9.42
C ARG A 172 -21.41 -8.07 8.21
N ASP A 173 -20.51 -7.80 7.28
CA ASP A 173 -20.35 -8.46 6.01
C ASP A 173 -19.40 -9.67 6.04
N ARG A 174 -18.90 -10.03 7.22
CA ARG A 174 -17.89 -11.08 7.42
C ARG A 174 -18.35 -12.10 8.47
N ASP A 175 -17.74 -13.27 8.42
CA ASP A 175 -17.84 -14.30 9.44
C ASP A 175 -17.08 -13.86 10.70
N ARG A 176 -17.81 -13.43 11.73
CA ARG A 176 -17.26 -12.88 12.98
C ARG A 176 -16.28 -13.83 13.67
N ASP A 177 -16.58 -15.12 13.68
CA ASP A 177 -15.74 -16.12 14.36
C ASP A 177 -14.41 -16.26 13.60
N ARG A 178 -14.46 -16.35 12.28
CA ARG A 178 -13.28 -16.42 11.43
C ARG A 178 -12.42 -15.15 11.51
N ASP A 179 -13.03 -13.99 11.57
CA ASP A 179 -12.32 -12.72 11.70
C ASP A 179 -11.63 -12.60 13.06
N LEU A 180 -12.26 -13.07 14.14
CA LEU A 180 -11.67 -13.09 15.47
C LEU A 180 -10.51 -14.08 15.56
N ASP A 181 -10.64 -15.25 14.95
CA ASP A 181 -9.57 -16.25 14.86
C ASP A 181 -8.35 -15.72 14.10
N GLU A 182 -8.58 -15.04 12.97
CA GLU A 182 -7.51 -14.39 12.22
C GLU A 182 -6.82 -13.30 13.03
N LEU A 183 -7.59 -12.43 13.68
CA LEU A 183 -7.08 -11.38 14.55
C LEU A 183 -6.19 -11.95 15.66
N MET A 184 -6.66 -13.00 16.35
CA MET A 184 -5.92 -13.65 17.44
C MET A 184 -4.67 -14.37 16.95
N ARG A 185 -4.73 -15.04 15.80
CA ARG A 185 -3.58 -15.65 15.16
C ARG A 185 -2.49 -14.63 14.84
N LEU A 186 -2.87 -13.49 14.26
CA LEU A 186 -1.95 -12.40 13.92
C LEU A 186 -1.43 -11.68 15.17
N ALA A 187 -2.29 -11.46 16.18
CA ALA A 187 -1.88 -10.90 17.47
C ALA A 187 -0.82 -11.78 18.16
N THR A 188 -0.99 -13.10 18.11
CA THR A 188 -0.01 -14.06 18.65
C THR A 188 1.30 -13.99 17.88
N ALA A 189 1.27 -14.05 16.54
CA ALA A 189 2.44 -13.96 15.67
C ALA A 189 3.23 -12.64 15.87
N CYS A 190 2.53 -11.54 16.14
CA CYS A 190 3.12 -10.22 16.39
C CYS A 190 3.44 -9.96 17.88
N ARG A 191 3.19 -10.92 18.79
CA ARG A 191 3.38 -10.83 20.24
C ARG A 191 2.51 -9.74 20.89
N MET A 192 1.29 -9.58 20.41
CA MET A 192 0.34 -8.56 20.86
C MET A 192 -0.89 -9.15 21.56
N ALA A 193 -1.07 -10.48 21.56
CA ALA A 193 -2.26 -11.13 22.12
C ALA A 193 -2.58 -10.70 23.58
N ASN A 194 -1.57 -10.69 24.44
CA ASN A 194 -1.77 -10.28 25.86
C ASN A 194 -2.09 -8.79 26.00
N VAL A 195 -1.58 -7.94 25.11
CA VAL A 195 -1.85 -6.50 25.10
C VAL A 195 -3.28 -6.23 24.65
N MET A 196 -3.78 -6.99 23.67
CA MET A 196 -5.10 -6.78 23.08
C MET A 196 -6.24 -7.42 23.91
N ARG A 197 -5.94 -8.46 24.67
CA ARG A 197 -6.94 -9.21 25.46
C ARG A 197 -7.89 -8.33 26.27
N PRO A 198 -7.42 -7.37 27.12
CA PRO A 198 -8.33 -6.55 27.93
C PRO A 198 -9.28 -5.70 27.07
N TYR A 199 -8.83 -5.26 25.90
CA TYR A 199 -9.67 -4.47 25.00
C TYR A 199 -10.70 -5.33 24.26
N LEU A 200 -10.33 -6.56 23.90
CA LEU A 200 -11.27 -7.53 23.32
C LEU A 200 -12.35 -7.92 24.31
N GLU A 201 -11.98 -8.20 25.58
CA GLU A 201 -12.93 -8.52 26.64
C GLU A 201 -13.89 -7.35 26.96
N ALA A 202 -13.41 -6.11 26.82
CA ALA A 202 -14.25 -4.92 27.04
C ALA A 202 -15.20 -4.61 25.87
N LEU A 203 -14.96 -5.16 24.68
CA LEU A 203 -15.75 -4.92 23.46
C LEU A 203 -16.60 -6.15 23.04
N ALA A 204 -16.43 -7.28 23.70
CA ALA A 204 -17.20 -8.51 23.47
C ALA A 204 -18.60 -8.39 24.06
#